data_28a8fe25e7663c8959b8713202bee857
#
_entry.id   28a8fe25e7663c8959b8713202bee857
#
_cell.length_a   1.000
_cell.length_b   1.000
_cell.length_c   1.000
_cell.angle_alpha   90.00
_cell.angle_beta   90.00
_cell.angle_gamma   90.00
#
_symmetry.space_group_name_H-M   'P 1'
#
loop_
_entity.id
_entity.type
_entity.pdbx_description
1 polymer ?
#
loop_
_entity_poly.entity_id
_entity_poly.type
_entity_poly.pdbx_seq_one_letter_code
_entity_poly.pdbx_strand_id
1 'polypeptide(L)'
;MRNLAISILWLGLSATAVAAAEPGLTFEQDVRGIFKAHCFECHGETDKVEGGLDLRLKRFLVAGGESGAAIVVGKPGSSTLIQRVAAGEMPPGKDSKKLTPQQIDVLRRCIAAGAKTARPEPKTLGRGFQFTPLDLEFWAFQPIQQPKPPRVQQTLEIRNPLDRFVQARLEAAGHTLAPAAKKLTLLRRATFDLLGMPPTLVQQQRFLDDTAPGAWERLIERLLANPHYGERWGRHWLDAAGYADSEGVTNTDPQRKWAWRFRDWVIDAHNANQPWNRFLLEQLAGDELVSPPYKNLSPEQVRLLTATGFLRTAPDGTAGANNTANRNQVIAETLNVVSTSILGLTVGCAQC
;
A
#
# COMPACT_ATOMS: atom_id res chain seq x y z
N MET A 1 67.94 -23.67 -20.43
CA MET A 1 66.77 -23.18 -21.14
C MET A 1 65.77 -24.32 -21.26
N ARG A 2 64.80 -24.40 -20.36
CA ARG A 2 63.76 -25.44 -20.37
C ARG A 2 62.41 -24.74 -20.26
N ASN A 3 61.67 -24.73 -21.35
CA ASN A 3 60.31 -24.20 -21.42
C ASN A 3 59.35 -25.13 -20.68
N LEU A 4 58.67 -24.60 -19.63
CA LEU A 4 57.57 -25.26 -18.96
C LEU A 4 56.25 -24.76 -19.62
N ALA A 5 55.57 -25.63 -20.34
CA ALA A 5 54.24 -25.38 -20.86
C ALA A 5 53.21 -25.66 -19.76
N ILE A 6 52.46 -24.67 -19.33
CA ILE A 6 51.33 -24.78 -18.38
C ILE A 6 50.07 -25.04 -19.18
N SER A 7 49.58 -26.28 -19.13
CA SER A 7 48.25 -26.63 -19.71
C SER A 7 47.14 -26.21 -18.73
N ILE A 8 46.36 -25.21 -19.12
CA ILE A 8 45.17 -24.81 -18.37
C ILE A 8 44.00 -25.70 -18.79
N LEU A 9 43.57 -26.54 -17.85
CA LEU A 9 42.39 -27.39 -18.00
C LEU A 9 41.14 -26.55 -17.73
N TRP A 10 40.35 -26.26 -18.77
CA TRP A 10 39.03 -25.62 -18.62
C TRP A 10 38.02 -26.68 -18.18
N LEU A 11 37.60 -26.66 -16.89
CA LEU A 11 36.41 -27.38 -16.43
C LEU A 11 35.19 -26.55 -16.83
N GLY A 12 34.47 -26.99 -17.86
CA GLY A 12 33.18 -26.46 -18.25
C GLY A 12 32.15 -26.80 -17.18
N LEU A 13 31.77 -25.80 -16.35
CA LEU A 13 30.61 -25.88 -15.48
C LEU A 13 29.36 -25.67 -16.35
N SER A 14 28.68 -26.75 -16.72
CA SER A 14 27.37 -26.68 -17.36
C SER A 14 26.35 -26.24 -16.30
N ALA A 15 26.04 -24.93 -16.28
CA ALA A 15 24.90 -24.41 -15.52
C ALA A 15 23.62 -24.91 -16.17
N THR A 16 23.02 -25.95 -15.59
CA THR A 16 21.61 -26.28 -15.89
C THR A 16 20.73 -25.16 -15.37
N ALA A 17 20.28 -24.28 -16.27
CA ALA A 17 19.24 -23.33 -15.95
C ALA A 17 17.97 -24.13 -15.59
N VAL A 18 17.65 -24.17 -14.30
CA VAL A 18 16.32 -24.59 -13.84
C VAL A 18 15.36 -23.53 -14.35
N ALA A 19 14.67 -23.83 -15.45
CA ALA A 19 13.56 -23.02 -15.92
C ALA A 19 12.54 -22.95 -14.78
N ALA A 20 12.38 -21.77 -14.19
CA ALA A 20 11.27 -21.52 -13.26
C ALA A 20 9.98 -21.85 -14.03
N ALA A 21 9.23 -22.84 -13.55
CA ALA A 21 7.94 -23.17 -14.12
C ALA A 21 7.07 -21.90 -14.06
N GLU A 22 6.57 -21.44 -15.19
CA GLU A 22 5.64 -20.33 -15.23
C GLU A 22 4.49 -20.63 -14.26
N PRO A 23 4.06 -19.68 -13.41
CA PRO A 23 2.94 -19.91 -12.53
C PRO A 23 1.72 -20.30 -13.35
N GLY A 24 1.22 -21.53 -13.14
CA GLY A 24 0.08 -22.06 -13.91
C GLY A 24 -1.15 -21.19 -13.73
N LEU A 25 -1.96 -21.04 -14.79
CA LEU A 25 -3.19 -20.28 -14.78
C LEU A 25 -4.10 -20.68 -13.60
N THR A 26 -4.64 -19.68 -12.90
CA THR A 26 -5.57 -19.89 -11.79
C THR A 26 -6.91 -19.19 -12.05
N PHE A 27 -7.96 -19.69 -11.42
CA PHE A 27 -9.30 -19.12 -11.57
C PHE A 27 -9.34 -17.65 -11.14
N GLU A 28 -8.76 -17.31 -9.99
CA GLU A 28 -8.84 -15.97 -9.40
C GLU A 28 -8.02 -14.94 -10.17
N GLN A 29 -6.84 -15.29 -10.64
CA GLN A 29 -5.93 -14.35 -11.27
C GLN A 29 -6.22 -14.16 -12.76
N ASP A 30 -6.59 -15.24 -13.46
CA ASP A 30 -6.65 -15.23 -14.91
C ASP A 30 -8.08 -15.26 -15.47
N VAL A 31 -9.02 -15.90 -14.77
CA VAL A 31 -10.38 -16.17 -15.26
C VAL A 31 -11.41 -15.22 -14.65
N ARG A 32 -11.32 -14.97 -13.37
CA ARG A 32 -12.33 -14.17 -12.64
C ARG A 32 -12.52 -12.76 -13.22
N GLY A 33 -11.44 -12.11 -13.68
CA GLY A 33 -11.51 -10.80 -14.34
C GLY A 33 -12.32 -10.83 -15.63
N ILE A 34 -12.17 -11.90 -16.42
CA ILE A 34 -12.96 -12.11 -17.65
C ILE A 34 -14.44 -12.28 -17.29
N PHE A 35 -14.76 -13.12 -16.30
CA PHE A 35 -16.14 -13.34 -15.88
C PHE A 35 -16.79 -12.10 -15.27
N LYS A 36 -16.03 -11.32 -14.50
CA LYS A 36 -16.52 -10.04 -13.96
C LYS A 36 -16.91 -9.07 -15.06
N ALA A 37 -16.09 -8.97 -16.11
CA ALA A 37 -16.32 -8.03 -17.21
C ALA A 37 -17.46 -8.44 -18.16
N HIS A 38 -17.81 -9.73 -18.25
CA HIS A 38 -18.71 -10.24 -19.30
C HIS A 38 -19.88 -11.10 -18.79
N CYS A 39 -19.83 -11.60 -17.56
CA CYS A 39 -20.74 -12.67 -17.13
C CYS A 39 -21.44 -12.42 -15.79
N PHE A 40 -20.76 -11.79 -14.82
CA PHE A 40 -21.27 -11.69 -13.44
C PHE A 40 -22.56 -10.89 -13.31
N GLU A 41 -22.80 -9.92 -14.21
CA GLU A 41 -24.06 -9.16 -14.21
C GLU A 41 -25.29 -10.06 -14.24
N CYS A 42 -25.25 -11.19 -14.99
CA CYS A 42 -26.34 -12.17 -15.03
C CYS A 42 -26.05 -13.43 -14.22
N HIS A 43 -24.78 -13.80 -14.05
CA HIS A 43 -24.36 -15.07 -13.45
C HIS A 43 -23.54 -14.89 -12.16
N GLY A 44 -23.90 -13.91 -11.30
CA GLY A 44 -23.18 -13.76 -10.02
C GLY A 44 -23.50 -12.54 -9.17
N GLU A 45 -23.84 -11.40 -9.74
CA GLU A 45 -24.03 -10.15 -8.98
C GLU A 45 -25.51 -9.87 -8.63
N THR A 46 -26.43 -10.54 -9.28
CA THR A 46 -27.88 -10.40 -9.04
C THR A 46 -28.38 -11.36 -7.96
N ASP A 47 -29.49 -11.00 -7.30
CA ASP A 47 -30.14 -11.86 -6.29
C ASP A 47 -30.66 -13.18 -6.91
N LYS A 48 -30.97 -13.17 -8.19
CA LYS A 48 -31.37 -14.35 -8.98
C LYS A 48 -30.40 -14.54 -10.13
N VAL A 49 -29.57 -15.58 -10.06
CA VAL A 49 -28.65 -15.91 -11.13
C VAL A 49 -29.38 -16.57 -12.30
N GLU A 50 -29.14 -16.09 -13.51
CA GLU A 50 -29.78 -16.60 -14.73
C GLU A 50 -29.40 -18.07 -15.00
N GLY A 51 -30.43 -18.88 -15.33
CA GLY A 51 -30.27 -20.33 -15.56
C GLY A 51 -29.73 -21.09 -14.34
N GLY A 52 -29.85 -20.54 -13.13
CA GLY A 52 -29.33 -21.17 -11.91
C GLY A 52 -27.79 -21.32 -11.89
N LEU A 53 -27.07 -20.68 -12.81
CA LEU A 53 -25.63 -20.83 -12.96
C LEU A 53 -24.88 -19.65 -12.31
N ASP A 54 -24.15 -19.91 -11.24
CA ASP A 54 -23.24 -18.94 -10.60
C ASP A 54 -21.79 -19.15 -11.06
N LEU A 55 -21.14 -18.10 -11.57
CA LEU A 55 -19.77 -18.17 -12.07
C LEU A 55 -18.72 -17.61 -11.09
N ARG A 56 -19.09 -17.26 -9.86
CA ARG A 56 -18.20 -16.63 -8.89
C ARG A 56 -17.17 -17.59 -8.30
N LEU A 57 -17.45 -18.90 -8.26
CA LEU A 57 -16.54 -19.92 -7.73
C LEU A 57 -16.43 -21.10 -8.70
N LYS A 58 -15.25 -21.71 -8.79
CA LYS A 58 -14.99 -22.90 -9.60
C LYS A 58 -15.98 -24.02 -9.30
N ARG A 59 -16.25 -24.31 -8.00
CA ARG A 59 -17.16 -25.39 -7.62
C ARG A 59 -18.57 -25.22 -8.17
N PHE A 60 -19.03 -23.97 -8.34
CA PHE A 60 -20.35 -23.71 -8.94
C PHE A 60 -20.34 -23.93 -10.45
N LEU A 61 -19.22 -23.61 -11.13
CA LEU A 61 -19.05 -23.95 -12.54
C LEU A 61 -19.09 -25.46 -12.76
N VAL A 62 -18.49 -26.23 -11.84
CA VAL A 62 -18.48 -27.70 -11.88
C VAL A 62 -19.87 -28.27 -11.52
N ALA A 63 -20.55 -27.71 -10.53
CA ALA A 63 -21.92 -28.07 -10.20
C ALA A 63 -22.89 -27.71 -11.32
N GLY A 64 -22.69 -26.53 -11.95
CA GLY A 64 -23.47 -26.03 -13.06
C GLY A 64 -24.81 -25.42 -12.65
N GLY A 65 -25.66 -25.18 -13.63
CA GLY A 65 -27.03 -24.66 -13.49
C GLY A 65 -28.05 -25.58 -14.13
N GLU A 66 -29.18 -25.03 -14.59
CA GLU A 66 -30.28 -25.77 -15.23
C GLU A 66 -29.85 -26.60 -16.43
N SER A 67 -28.80 -26.17 -17.15
CA SER A 67 -28.23 -26.88 -18.33
C SER A 67 -27.11 -27.88 -17.96
N GLY A 68 -26.92 -28.19 -16.66
CA GLY A 68 -25.84 -29.04 -16.17
C GLY A 68 -24.51 -28.31 -15.96
N ALA A 69 -23.41 -29.06 -15.82
CA ALA A 69 -22.08 -28.52 -15.53
C ALA A 69 -21.62 -27.51 -16.59
N ALA A 70 -21.21 -26.33 -16.16
CA ALA A 70 -20.68 -25.31 -17.06
C ALA A 70 -19.26 -25.65 -17.55
N ILE A 71 -18.45 -26.31 -16.71
CA ILE A 71 -17.12 -26.81 -17.07
C ILE A 71 -16.96 -28.28 -16.70
N VAL A 72 -16.24 -29.00 -17.54
CA VAL A 72 -15.71 -30.34 -17.26
C VAL A 72 -14.22 -30.20 -17.08
N VAL A 73 -13.75 -30.39 -15.85
CA VAL A 73 -12.35 -30.18 -15.47
C VAL A 73 -11.42 -31.04 -16.34
N GLY A 74 -10.40 -30.43 -16.91
CA GLY A 74 -9.48 -31.09 -17.84
C GLY A 74 -10.00 -31.25 -19.27
N LYS A 75 -11.28 -30.92 -19.55
CA LYS A 75 -11.91 -31.17 -20.87
C LYS A 75 -12.60 -29.90 -21.40
N PRO A 76 -11.88 -28.91 -21.90
CA PRO A 76 -12.46 -27.66 -22.38
C PRO A 76 -13.44 -27.85 -23.53
N GLY A 77 -13.18 -28.79 -24.46
CA GLY A 77 -14.07 -29.07 -25.57
C GLY A 77 -15.45 -29.63 -25.18
N SER A 78 -15.54 -30.30 -24.01
CA SER A 78 -16.79 -30.84 -23.47
C SER A 78 -17.44 -29.86 -22.44
N SER A 79 -16.89 -28.68 -22.28
CA SER A 79 -17.40 -27.68 -21.32
C SER A 79 -18.41 -26.76 -21.99
N THR A 80 -19.66 -26.77 -21.53
CA THR A 80 -20.78 -25.97 -22.08
C THR A 80 -20.43 -24.46 -22.10
N LEU A 81 -19.71 -23.98 -21.12
CA LEU A 81 -19.21 -22.60 -21.07
C LEU A 81 -18.41 -22.28 -22.35
N ILE A 82 -17.43 -23.10 -22.68
CA ILE A 82 -16.56 -22.88 -23.85
C ILE A 82 -17.35 -22.98 -25.15
N GLN A 83 -18.27 -23.92 -25.24
CA GLN A 83 -19.12 -24.09 -26.44
C GLN A 83 -19.96 -22.83 -26.70
N ARG A 84 -20.64 -22.32 -25.67
CA ARG A 84 -21.54 -21.15 -25.80
C ARG A 84 -20.77 -19.83 -26.05
N VAL A 85 -19.62 -19.61 -25.38
CA VAL A 85 -18.84 -18.39 -25.64
C VAL A 85 -18.14 -18.42 -27.00
N ALA A 86 -17.69 -19.60 -27.47
CA ALA A 86 -17.08 -19.75 -28.78
C ALA A 86 -18.11 -19.64 -29.93
N ALA A 87 -19.35 -20.09 -29.72
CA ALA A 87 -20.45 -19.91 -30.67
C ALA A 87 -21.01 -18.47 -30.64
N GLY A 88 -20.57 -17.60 -29.73
CA GLY A 88 -21.08 -16.24 -29.56
C GLY A 88 -22.48 -16.17 -28.97
N GLU A 89 -22.99 -17.27 -28.38
CA GLU A 89 -24.29 -17.30 -27.68
C GLU A 89 -24.24 -16.53 -26.37
N MET A 90 -23.07 -16.54 -25.66
CA MET A 90 -22.85 -15.83 -24.42
C MET A 90 -21.68 -14.84 -24.58
N PRO A 91 -21.82 -13.64 -24.01
CA PRO A 91 -23.03 -13.01 -23.41
C PRO A 91 -24.16 -12.82 -24.46
N PRO A 92 -25.45 -12.87 -24.05
CA PRO A 92 -26.56 -12.75 -24.97
C PRO A 92 -26.73 -11.32 -25.52
N GLY A 93 -27.45 -11.16 -26.61
CA GLY A 93 -27.73 -9.86 -27.24
C GLY A 93 -26.73 -9.46 -28.32
N LYS A 94 -27.21 -8.70 -29.31
CA LYS A 94 -26.42 -8.25 -30.48
C LYS A 94 -25.40 -7.17 -30.08
N ASP A 95 -25.74 -6.33 -29.12
CA ASP A 95 -24.91 -5.20 -28.64
C ASP A 95 -24.00 -5.59 -27.46
N SER A 96 -24.05 -6.83 -26.99
CA SER A 96 -23.21 -7.30 -25.90
C SER A 96 -21.75 -7.46 -26.35
N LYS A 97 -20.82 -7.03 -25.49
CA LYS A 97 -19.39 -7.17 -25.72
C LYS A 97 -18.99 -8.66 -25.61
N LYS A 98 -18.84 -9.34 -26.72
CA LYS A 98 -18.41 -10.75 -26.76
C LYS A 98 -16.98 -10.89 -26.30
N LEU A 99 -16.62 -12.10 -25.83
CA LEU A 99 -15.26 -12.43 -25.45
C LEU A 99 -14.34 -12.43 -26.70
N THR A 100 -13.12 -11.94 -26.50
CA THR A 100 -12.09 -12.02 -27.56
C THR A 100 -11.55 -13.45 -27.68
N PRO A 101 -10.98 -13.83 -28.86
CA PRO A 101 -10.32 -15.13 -29.02
C PRO A 101 -9.28 -15.43 -27.94
N GLN A 102 -8.53 -14.40 -27.50
CA GLN A 102 -7.51 -14.51 -26.46
C GLN A 102 -8.15 -14.84 -25.10
N GLN A 103 -9.26 -14.18 -24.74
CA GLN A 103 -9.99 -14.48 -23.50
C GLN A 103 -10.56 -15.90 -23.51
N ILE A 104 -11.10 -16.35 -24.65
CA ILE A 104 -11.59 -17.74 -24.80
C ILE A 104 -10.42 -18.72 -24.66
N ASP A 105 -9.24 -18.41 -25.20
CA ASP A 105 -8.05 -19.25 -25.04
C ASP A 105 -7.60 -19.37 -23.59
N VAL A 106 -7.60 -18.26 -22.84
CA VAL A 106 -7.30 -18.28 -21.39
C VAL A 106 -8.26 -19.22 -20.65
N LEU A 107 -9.57 -19.14 -20.93
CA LEU A 107 -10.56 -20.03 -20.33
C LEU A 107 -10.28 -21.50 -20.70
N ARG A 108 -9.98 -21.80 -21.97
CA ARG A 108 -9.66 -23.16 -22.43
C ARG A 108 -8.44 -23.73 -21.73
N ARG A 109 -7.34 -22.95 -21.65
CA ARG A 109 -6.10 -23.38 -21.00
C ARG A 109 -6.29 -23.57 -19.50
N CYS A 110 -7.02 -22.68 -18.83
CA CYS A 110 -7.31 -22.82 -17.41
C CYS A 110 -8.11 -24.11 -17.14
N ILE A 111 -9.17 -24.39 -17.92
CA ILE A 111 -9.96 -25.64 -17.78
C ILE A 111 -9.10 -26.87 -18.08
N ALA A 112 -8.27 -26.84 -19.12
CA ALA A 112 -7.35 -27.95 -19.47
C ALA A 112 -6.34 -28.22 -18.35
N ALA A 113 -5.84 -27.18 -17.68
CA ALA A 113 -4.93 -27.28 -16.55
C ALA A 113 -5.61 -27.70 -15.22
N GLY A 114 -6.91 -28.05 -15.25
CA GLY A 114 -7.67 -28.49 -14.11
C GLY A 114 -8.46 -27.41 -13.37
N ALA A 115 -8.58 -26.22 -13.96
CA ALA A 115 -9.23 -25.04 -13.37
C ALA A 115 -8.78 -24.82 -11.93
N LYS A 116 -7.47 -24.75 -11.73
CA LYS A 116 -6.86 -24.60 -10.38
C LYS A 116 -7.28 -23.29 -9.77
N THR A 117 -7.48 -23.30 -8.44
CA THR A 117 -7.72 -22.10 -7.64
C THR A 117 -6.42 -21.66 -6.96
N ALA A 118 -6.16 -20.37 -6.85
CA ALA A 118 -4.97 -19.85 -6.17
C ALA A 118 -5.03 -20.08 -4.65
N ARG A 119 -6.24 -20.28 -4.11
CA ARG A 119 -6.50 -20.55 -2.69
C ARG A 119 -7.74 -21.43 -2.53
N PRO A 120 -7.95 -22.06 -1.36
CA PRO A 120 -9.19 -22.79 -1.07
C PRO A 120 -10.43 -21.89 -1.22
N GLU A 121 -11.46 -22.39 -1.88
CA GLU A 121 -12.69 -21.64 -2.06
C GLU A 121 -13.49 -21.54 -0.73
N PRO A 122 -14.12 -20.38 -0.46
CA PRO A 122 -14.95 -20.21 0.74
C PRO A 122 -16.15 -21.15 0.69
N LYS A 123 -16.53 -21.72 1.84
CA LYS A 123 -17.65 -22.69 1.92
C LYS A 123 -19.00 -22.06 1.54
N THR A 124 -19.20 -20.80 1.87
CA THR A 124 -20.42 -20.03 1.56
C THR A 124 -20.05 -18.74 0.84
N LEU A 125 -20.88 -18.30 -0.10
CA LEU A 125 -20.84 -16.93 -0.60
C LEU A 125 -21.78 -16.10 0.27
N GLY A 126 -21.19 -15.29 1.17
CA GLY A 126 -21.94 -14.23 1.83
C GLY A 126 -22.06 -12.99 0.90
N ARG A 127 -22.96 -12.08 1.24
CA ARG A 127 -22.91 -10.73 0.66
C ARG A 127 -21.63 -10.05 1.17
N GLY A 128 -20.71 -9.75 0.26
CA GLY A 128 -19.43 -9.12 0.57
C GLY A 128 -18.22 -10.06 0.52
N PHE A 129 -17.05 -9.49 0.75
CA PHE A 129 -15.78 -10.20 0.76
C PHE A 129 -15.67 -11.07 2.03
N GLN A 130 -15.49 -12.39 1.86
CA GLN A 130 -15.27 -13.28 3.00
C GLN A 130 -13.77 -13.52 3.18
N PHE A 131 -13.28 -13.19 4.35
CA PHE A 131 -11.92 -13.52 4.77
C PHE A 131 -11.86 -15.02 5.11
N THR A 132 -10.83 -15.69 4.59
CA THR A 132 -10.49 -17.03 5.03
C THR A 132 -9.79 -16.96 6.40
N PRO A 133 -9.75 -18.06 7.19
CA PRO A 133 -8.95 -18.08 8.41
C PRO A 133 -7.50 -17.66 8.18
N LEU A 134 -6.90 -18.04 7.05
CA LEU A 134 -5.54 -17.66 6.68
C LEU A 134 -5.39 -16.15 6.43
N ASP A 135 -6.40 -15.50 5.83
CA ASP A 135 -6.39 -14.05 5.67
C ASP A 135 -6.44 -13.35 7.03
N LEU A 136 -7.20 -13.91 7.99
CA LEU A 136 -7.31 -13.38 9.34
C LEU A 136 -6.05 -13.61 10.19
N GLU A 137 -5.25 -14.64 9.88
CA GLU A 137 -3.96 -14.90 10.54
C GLU A 137 -2.84 -13.97 10.10
N PHE A 138 -3.05 -13.17 9.05
CA PHE A 138 -2.03 -12.24 8.58
C PHE A 138 -1.61 -11.28 9.70
N TRP A 139 -0.31 -11.18 9.93
CA TRP A 139 0.26 -10.50 11.10
C TRP A 139 -0.25 -9.06 11.32
N ALA A 140 -0.51 -8.31 10.24
CA ALA A 140 -0.96 -6.92 10.32
C ALA A 140 -2.42 -6.77 10.81
N PHE A 141 -3.22 -7.85 10.76
CA PHE A 141 -4.60 -7.87 11.26
C PHE A 141 -4.72 -8.50 12.65
N GLN A 142 -3.60 -8.97 13.23
CA GLN A 142 -3.60 -9.47 14.58
C GLN A 142 -3.58 -8.33 15.59
N PRO A 143 -4.21 -8.49 16.77
CA PRO A 143 -4.11 -7.52 17.84
C PRO A 143 -2.65 -7.24 18.20
N ILE A 144 -2.32 -5.97 18.40
CA ILE A 144 -0.97 -5.56 18.80
C ILE A 144 -0.64 -6.18 20.15
N GLN A 145 0.45 -6.93 20.19
CA GLN A 145 0.97 -7.54 21.40
C GLN A 145 2.11 -6.70 21.97
N GLN A 146 2.24 -6.67 23.29
CA GLN A 146 3.41 -6.10 23.94
C GLN A 146 4.40 -7.23 24.28
N PRO A 147 5.39 -7.50 23.41
CA PRO A 147 6.34 -8.58 23.67
C PRO A 147 7.25 -8.22 24.86
N LYS A 148 7.58 -9.22 25.66
CA LYS A 148 8.57 -9.05 26.75
C LYS A 148 9.96 -8.84 26.13
N PRO A 149 10.71 -7.80 26.54
CA PRO A 149 12.08 -7.61 26.06
C PRO A 149 12.93 -8.85 26.38
N PRO A 150 13.67 -9.37 25.39
CA PRO A 150 14.48 -10.57 25.57
C PRO A 150 15.62 -10.35 26.58
N ARG A 151 16.07 -11.42 27.21
CA ARG A 151 17.32 -11.41 27.98
C ARG A 151 18.50 -11.39 27.00
N VAL A 152 19.48 -10.56 27.25
CA VAL A 152 20.70 -10.40 26.46
C VAL A 152 21.93 -10.55 27.36
N GLN A 153 23.04 -11.03 26.81
CA GLN A 153 24.29 -11.22 27.54
C GLN A 153 25.05 -9.90 27.70
N GLN A 154 25.11 -9.12 26.62
CA GLN A 154 25.78 -7.81 26.59
C GLN A 154 24.77 -6.71 26.98
N THR A 155 25.01 -6.05 28.12
CA THR A 155 24.09 -5.05 28.66
C THR A 155 24.66 -3.63 28.68
N LEU A 156 25.95 -3.46 28.39
CA LEU A 156 26.66 -2.19 28.56
C LEU A 156 26.05 -1.02 27.78
N GLU A 157 25.57 -1.27 26.56
CA GLU A 157 25.02 -0.25 25.66
C GLU A 157 23.47 -0.24 25.65
N ILE A 158 22.83 -1.03 26.55
CA ILE A 158 21.37 -1.08 26.64
C ILE A 158 20.86 0.14 27.40
N ARG A 159 20.12 1.01 26.74
CA ARG A 159 19.53 2.23 27.31
C ARG A 159 18.02 2.17 27.44
N ASN A 160 17.37 1.40 26.57
CA ASN A 160 15.91 1.24 26.55
C ASN A 160 15.51 -0.20 26.17
N PRO A 161 14.23 -0.59 26.31
CA PRO A 161 13.77 -1.92 25.97
C PRO A 161 13.99 -2.33 24.50
N LEU A 162 13.97 -1.37 23.55
CA LEU A 162 14.17 -1.66 22.12
C LEU A 162 15.59 -2.17 21.84
N ASP A 163 16.58 -1.62 22.57
CA ASP A 163 17.98 -2.07 22.42
C ASP A 163 18.13 -3.56 22.71
N ARG A 164 17.30 -4.12 23.63
CA ARG A 164 17.34 -5.58 23.92
C ARG A 164 16.91 -6.43 22.74
N PHE A 165 15.92 -5.99 21.97
CA PHE A 165 15.51 -6.72 20.77
C PHE A 165 16.59 -6.67 19.67
N VAL A 166 17.23 -5.51 19.51
CA VAL A 166 18.34 -5.34 18.57
C VAL A 166 19.53 -6.21 19.02
N GLN A 167 19.92 -6.11 20.28
CA GLN A 167 21.06 -6.84 20.85
C GLN A 167 20.85 -8.35 20.77
N ALA A 168 19.66 -8.87 21.07
CA ALA A 168 19.36 -10.28 20.97
C ALA A 168 19.55 -10.83 19.55
N ARG A 169 19.17 -10.05 18.51
CA ARG A 169 19.40 -10.45 17.11
C ARG A 169 20.88 -10.40 16.74
N LEU A 170 21.62 -9.40 17.26
CA LEU A 170 23.06 -9.31 17.05
C LEU A 170 23.78 -10.49 17.71
N GLU A 171 23.46 -10.83 18.97
CA GLU A 171 24.03 -11.99 19.67
C GLU A 171 23.76 -13.31 18.92
N ALA A 172 22.54 -13.49 18.41
CA ALA A 172 22.21 -14.67 17.61
C ALA A 172 23.02 -14.77 16.31
N ALA A 173 23.50 -13.63 15.79
CA ALA A 173 24.37 -13.55 14.61
C ALA A 173 25.88 -13.50 14.97
N GLY A 174 26.24 -13.62 16.25
CA GLY A 174 27.63 -13.54 16.71
C GLY A 174 28.20 -12.11 16.74
N HIS A 175 27.33 -11.10 16.81
CA HIS A 175 27.71 -9.68 16.82
C HIS A 175 27.28 -8.99 18.12
N THR A 176 27.77 -7.77 18.34
CA THR A 176 27.36 -6.88 19.44
C THR A 176 27.04 -5.49 18.89
N LEU A 177 26.39 -4.64 19.70
CA LEU A 177 26.25 -3.23 19.39
C LEU A 177 27.63 -2.58 19.23
N ALA A 178 27.78 -1.74 18.23
CA ALA A 178 28.98 -0.97 18.02
C ALA A 178 29.14 0.09 19.16
N PRO A 179 30.36 0.48 19.50
CA PRO A 179 30.61 1.56 20.46
C PRO A 179 29.90 2.86 20.02
N ALA A 180 29.56 3.69 21.00
CA ALA A 180 28.95 5.00 20.76
C ALA A 180 29.81 5.85 19.82
N ALA A 181 29.17 6.51 18.85
CA ALA A 181 29.84 7.37 17.90
C ALA A 181 30.44 8.62 18.58
N LYS A 182 31.46 9.21 17.98
CA LYS A 182 32.08 10.47 18.44
C LYS A 182 31.05 11.62 18.45
N LYS A 183 31.22 12.59 19.36
CA LYS A 183 30.32 13.76 19.52
C LYS A 183 29.94 14.45 18.20
N LEU A 184 30.92 14.75 17.34
CA LEU A 184 30.65 15.38 16.03
C LEU A 184 29.82 14.51 15.10
N THR A 185 30.05 13.20 15.12
CA THR A 185 29.25 12.26 14.32
C THR A 185 27.82 12.19 14.82
N LEU A 186 27.61 12.16 16.15
CA LEU A 186 26.28 12.19 16.78
C LEU A 186 25.55 13.48 16.45
N LEU A 187 26.21 14.62 16.62
CA LEU A 187 25.66 15.93 16.28
C LEU A 187 25.22 16.01 14.82
N ARG A 188 26.11 15.61 13.90
CA ARG A 188 25.80 15.61 12.47
C ARG A 188 24.60 14.73 12.16
N ARG A 189 24.55 13.51 12.69
CA ARG A 189 23.44 12.58 12.47
C ARG A 189 22.12 13.16 13.00
N ALA A 190 22.10 13.64 14.23
CA ALA A 190 20.91 14.22 14.84
C ALA A 190 20.40 15.45 14.08
N THR A 191 21.31 16.35 13.65
CA THR A 191 20.92 17.57 12.93
C THR A 191 20.36 17.24 11.53
N PHE A 192 20.97 16.30 10.80
CA PHE A 192 20.43 15.86 9.52
C PHE A 192 19.10 15.13 9.66
N ASP A 193 18.94 14.30 10.69
CA ASP A 193 17.72 13.55 10.91
C ASP A 193 16.56 14.47 11.30
N LEU A 194 16.78 15.35 12.27
CA LEU A 194 15.73 16.19 12.83
C LEU A 194 15.47 17.46 12.03
N LEU A 195 16.49 18.06 11.39
CA LEU A 195 16.34 19.33 10.68
C LEU A 195 16.64 19.25 9.17
N GLY A 196 17.19 18.14 8.69
CA GLY A 196 17.53 17.96 7.27
C GLY A 196 18.80 18.72 6.80
N MET A 197 19.51 19.39 7.71
CA MET A 197 20.67 20.24 7.39
C MET A 197 21.87 19.91 8.28
N PRO A 198 23.12 20.21 7.84
CA PRO A 198 24.30 20.04 8.67
C PRO A 198 24.33 21.07 9.82
N PRO A 199 24.97 20.74 10.96
CA PRO A 199 25.18 21.71 12.02
C PRO A 199 26.14 22.81 11.60
N THR A 200 25.86 24.05 12.00
CA THR A 200 26.78 25.18 11.82
C THR A 200 28.06 25.01 12.67
N LEU A 201 29.14 25.74 12.33
CA LEU A 201 30.37 25.71 13.13
C LEU A 201 30.13 26.15 14.59
N VAL A 202 29.24 27.12 14.82
CA VAL A 202 28.86 27.57 16.15
C VAL A 202 28.15 26.45 16.94
N GLN A 203 27.25 25.72 16.30
CA GLN A 203 26.56 24.57 16.92
C GLN A 203 27.54 23.43 17.24
N GLN A 204 28.52 23.19 16.36
CA GLN A 204 29.55 22.18 16.56
C GLN A 204 30.40 22.56 17.79
N GLN A 205 30.92 23.79 17.86
CA GLN A 205 31.73 24.25 18.97
C GLN A 205 30.96 24.20 20.28
N ARG A 206 29.71 24.73 20.31
CA ARG A 206 28.85 24.69 21.48
C ARG A 206 28.62 23.27 22.03
N PHE A 207 28.43 22.29 21.13
CA PHE A 207 28.22 20.90 21.59
C PHE A 207 29.50 20.21 22.03
N LEU A 208 30.64 20.53 21.40
CA LEU A 208 31.96 20.02 21.84
C LEU A 208 32.33 20.52 23.22
N ASP A 209 32.10 21.81 23.52
CA ASP A 209 32.40 22.47 24.79
C ASP A 209 31.45 22.06 25.89
N ASP A 210 30.25 21.54 25.58
CA ASP A 210 29.31 21.05 26.58
C ASP A 210 29.76 19.69 27.10
N THR A 211 30.52 19.69 28.20
CA THR A 211 31.01 18.48 28.89
C THR A 211 30.13 18.04 30.06
N ALA A 212 29.06 18.79 30.37
CA ALA A 212 28.17 18.48 31.47
C ALA A 212 27.32 17.24 31.19
N PRO A 213 26.94 16.46 32.24
CA PRO A 213 25.98 15.37 32.09
C PRO A 213 24.69 15.82 31.36
N GLY A 214 24.13 15.01 30.48
CA GLY A 214 22.91 15.36 29.74
C GLY A 214 23.15 16.30 28.54
N ALA A 215 24.40 16.49 28.10
CA ALA A 215 24.71 17.31 26.91
C ALA A 215 24.01 16.82 25.64
N TRP A 216 23.87 15.51 25.49
CA TRP A 216 23.17 14.89 24.36
C TRP A 216 21.67 15.19 24.41
N GLU A 217 21.05 14.98 25.54
CA GLU A 217 19.61 15.23 25.76
C GLU A 217 19.29 16.71 25.51
N ARG A 218 20.10 17.63 26.06
CA ARG A 218 19.95 19.07 25.77
C ARG A 218 20.11 19.42 24.29
N LEU A 219 20.96 18.72 23.57
CA LEU A 219 21.08 18.89 22.10
C LEU A 219 19.77 18.45 21.43
N ILE A 220 19.26 17.26 21.73
CA ILE A 220 18.03 16.73 21.13
C ILE A 220 16.84 17.64 21.40
N GLU A 221 16.65 18.09 22.64
CA GLU A 221 15.58 19.04 23.00
C GLU A 221 15.64 20.33 22.18
N ARG A 222 16.85 20.89 21.99
CA ARG A 222 17.04 22.09 21.15
C ARG A 222 16.72 21.84 19.67
N LEU A 223 17.04 20.66 19.16
CA LEU A 223 16.73 20.32 17.78
C LEU A 223 15.24 20.10 17.57
N LEU A 224 14.57 19.43 18.50
CA LEU A 224 13.12 19.21 18.49
C LEU A 224 12.31 20.52 18.65
N ALA A 225 12.84 21.48 19.41
CA ALA A 225 12.22 22.80 19.57
C ALA A 225 12.49 23.75 18.39
N ASN A 226 13.24 23.33 17.39
CA ASN A 226 13.57 24.16 16.22
C ASN A 226 12.41 24.10 15.21
N PRO A 227 11.92 25.26 14.70
CA PRO A 227 10.83 25.31 13.70
C PRO A 227 11.08 24.43 12.45
N HIS A 228 12.34 24.26 12.03
CA HIS A 228 12.71 23.40 10.91
C HIS A 228 12.47 21.90 11.15
N TYR A 229 12.20 21.50 12.41
CA TYR A 229 11.77 20.13 12.71
C TYR A 229 10.45 19.79 12.01
N GLY A 230 9.45 20.67 12.11
CA GLY A 230 8.18 20.50 11.42
C GLY A 230 8.30 20.52 9.90
N GLU A 231 9.16 21.37 9.34
CA GLU A 231 9.44 21.38 7.91
C GLU A 231 10.06 20.06 7.44
N ARG A 232 11.03 19.54 8.20
CA ARG A 232 11.71 18.28 7.89
C ARG A 232 10.79 17.07 8.00
N TRP A 233 10.05 16.94 9.09
CA TRP A 233 9.23 15.77 9.38
C TRP A 233 7.84 15.85 8.75
N GLY A 234 7.25 17.06 8.66
CA GLY A 234 6.01 17.29 7.94
C GLY A 234 6.10 16.89 6.46
N ARG A 235 7.28 17.01 5.84
CA ARG A 235 7.51 16.54 4.47
C ARG A 235 7.17 15.06 4.28
N HIS A 236 7.54 14.19 5.24
CA HIS A 236 7.25 12.77 5.13
C HIS A 236 5.75 12.48 5.10
N TRP A 237 4.97 13.26 5.88
CA TRP A 237 3.52 13.18 5.81
C TRP A 237 2.97 13.74 4.50
N LEU A 238 3.47 14.87 4.06
CA LEU A 238 3.04 15.50 2.81
C LEU A 238 3.32 14.60 1.60
N ASP A 239 4.47 13.91 1.58
CA ASP A 239 4.80 12.91 0.56
C ASP A 239 3.80 11.73 0.59
N ALA A 240 3.47 11.20 1.78
CA ALA A 240 2.48 10.13 1.94
C ALA A 240 1.05 10.56 1.58
N ALA A 241 0.71 11.82 1.86
CA ALA A 241 -0.58 12.43 1.54
C ALA A 241 -0.72 12.82 0.06
N GLY A 242 0.35 12.72 -0.73
CA GLY A 242 0.34 13.12 -2.14
C GLY A 242 0.19 14.64 -2.35
N TYR A 243 0.72 15.45 -1.42
CA TYR A 243 0.65 16.91 -1.53
C TYR A 243 1.36 17.43 -2.79
N ALA A 244 0.68 18.33 -3.51
CA ALA A 244 1.24 19.07 -4.63
C ALA A 244 0.66 20.49 -4.70
N ASP A 245 1.43 21.42 -5.27
CA ASP A 245 1.00 22.81 -5.50
C ASP A 245 0.15 22.97 -6.78
N SER A 246 -0.10 21.86 -7.50
CA SER A 246 -0.92 21.83 -8.72
C SER A 246 -1.91 20.66 -8.69
N GLU A 247 -2.88 20.66 -9.61
CA GLU A 247 -3.97 19.67 -9.65
C GLU A 247 -3.53 18.31 -10.19
N GLY A 248 -2.33 18.20 -10.79
CA GLY A 248 -1.82 16.94 -11.33
C GLY A 248 -2.51 16.49 -12.62
N VAL A 249 -3.11 17.41 -13.37
CA VAL A 249 -3.82 17.10 -14.62
C VAL A 249 -2.91 17.40 -15.81
N THR A 250 -2.68 16.42 -16.68
CA THR A 250 -1.68 16.47 -17.74
C THR A 250 -1.83 17.59 -18.78
N ASN A 251 -3.05 18.08 -19.02
CA ASN A 251 -3.29 19.05 -20.11
C ASN A 251 -3.27 20.51 -19.68
N THR A 252 -3.61 20.84 -18.45
CA THR A 252 -3.72 22.22 -17.98
C THR A 252 -3.02 22.47 -16.67
N ASP A 253 -2.84 21.44 -15.87
CA ASP A 253 -2.21 21.40 -14.53
C ASP A 253 -2.33 22.73 -13.74
N PRO A 254 -3.57 23.17 -13.41
CA PRO A 254 -3.78 24.46 -12.76
C PRO A 254 -3.20 24.46 -11.35
N GLN A 255 -2.65 25.62 -10.96
CA GLN A 255 -2.06 25.79 -9.62
C GLN A 255 -3.14 25.75 -8.53
N ARG A 256 -2.88 25.06 -7.44
CA ARG A 256 -3.67 25.05 -6.21
C ARG A 256 -3.31 26.24 -5.33
N LYS A 257 -3.93 27.38 -5.59
CA LYS A 257 -3.62 28.67 -4.98
C LYS A 257 -3.49 28.66 -3.45
N TRP A 258 -4.19 27.75 -2.77
CA TRP A 258 -4.27 27.72 -1.30
C TRP A 258 -3.71 26.44 -0.68
N ALA A 259 -3.11 25.55 -1.45
CA ALA A 259 -2.57 24.28 -0.96
C ALA A 259 -1.52 24.46 0.15
N TRP A 260 -0.70 25.52 0.03
CA TRP A 260 0.31 25.86 1.03
C TRP A 260 -0.23 25.98 2.45
N ARG A 261 -1.52 26.31 2.65
CA ARG A 261 -2.12 26.39 3.98
C ARG A 261 -2.17 25.04 4.66
N PHE A 262 -2.51 23.98 3.91
CA PHE A 262 -2.46 22.61 4.44
C PHE A 262 -1.03 22.18 4.75
N ARG A 263 -0.07 22.49 3.88
CA ARG A 263 1.35 22.23 4.16
C ARG A 263 1.78 22.90 5.47
N ASP A 264 1.49 24.17 5.64
CA ASP A 264 1.86 24.92 6.83
C ASP A 264 1.15 24.37 8.09
N TRP A 265 -0.11 23.95 7.95
CA TRP A 265 -0.82 23.25 9.04
C TRP A 265 -0.11 21.96 9.45
N VAL A 266 0.38 21.17 8.51
CA VAL A 266 1.16 19.94 8.79
C VAL A 266 2.45 20.27 9.53
N ILE A 267 3.18 21.31 9.09
CA ILE A 267 4.41 21.78 9.74
C ILE A 267 4.13 22.20 11.18
N ASP A 268 3.10 23.00 11.40
CA ASP A 268 2.71 23.48 12.73
C ASP A 268 2.28 22.33 13.65
N ALA A 269 1.54 21.35 13.14
CA ALA A 269 1.11 20.18 13.89
C ALA A 269 2.32 19.34 14.38
N HIS A 270 3.36 19.19 13.55
CA HIS A 270 4.59 18.49 13.93
C HIS A 270 5.38 19.30 14.97
N ASN A 271 5.52 20.62 14.79
CA ASN A 271 6.20 21.49 15.74
C ASN A 271 5.48 21.57 17.11
N ALA A 272 4.13 21.46 17.08
CA ALA A 272 3.32 21.41 18.30
C ALA A 272 3.31 20.00 18.94
N ASN A 273 4.00 19.02 18.36
CA ASN A 273 3.94 17.61 18.81
C ASN A 273 2.49 17.13 18.99
N GLN A 274 1.62 17.45 18.01
CA GLN A 274 0.19 17.13 18.08
C GLN A 274 -0.01 15.59 18.20
N PRO A 275 -0.84 15.10 19.14
CA PRO A 275 -1.14 13.69 19.28
C PRO A 275 -1.69 13.09 17.97
N TRP A 276 -1.21 11.91 17.59
CA TRP A 276 -1.51 11.28 16.29
C TRP A 276 -3.02 11.10 16.03
N ASN A 277 -3.77 10.69 17.04
CA ASN A 277 -5.23 10.56 16.94
C ASN A 277 -5.91 11.91 16.61
N ARG A 278 -5.43 13.00 17.20
CA ARG A 278 -5.95 14.34 16.94
C ARG A 278 -5.53 14.82 15.54
N PHE A 279 -4.29 14.58 15.15
CA PHE A 279 -3.76 14.89 13.83
C PHE A 279 -4.58 14.22 12.71
N LEU A 280 -4.94 12.94 12.86
CA LEU A 280 -5.78 12.23 11.90
C LEU A 280 -7.24 12.72 11.92
N LEU A 281 -7.82 12.91 13.12
CA LEU A 281 -9.20 13.37 13.26
C LEU A 281 -9.43 14.71 12.55
N GLU A 282 -8.53 15.66 12.72
CA GLU A 282 -8.67 16.98 12.11
C GLU A 282 -8.53 16.95 10.59
N GLN A 283 -7.74 16.06 10.03
CA GLN A 283 -7.59 15.91 8.59
C GLN A 283 -8.79 15.21 7.94
N LEU A 284 -9.42 14.26 8.64
CA LEU A 284 -10.54 13.49 8.12
C LEU A 284 -11.91 14.15 8.37
N ALA A 285 -12.04 14.90 9.46
CA ALA A 285 -13.32 15.43 9.94
C ALA A 285 -13.18 16.79 10.63
N GLY A 286 -12.18 17.60 10.28
CA GLY A 286 -11.98 18.92 10.86
C GLY A 286 -13.13 19.89 10.59
N ASP A 287 -13.82 19.75 9.48
CA ASP A 287 -15.01 20.50 9.11
C ASP A 287 -16.23 20.13 9.98
N GLU A 288 -16.36 18.87 10.41
CA GLU A 288 -17.41 18.42 11.33
C GLU A 288 -17.22 18.98 12.77
N LEU A 289 -16.01 19.46 13.08
CA LEU A 289 -15.70 20.12 14.36
C LEU A 289 -16.04 21.62 14.35
N VAL A 290 -16.51 22.15 13.22
CA VAL A 290 -16.86 23.56 13.03
C VAL A 290 -18.32 23.68 12.57
N SER A 291 -19.16 24.29 13.39
CA SER A 291 -20.57 24.47 13.04
C SER A 291 -20.76 25.58 11.98
N PRO A 292 -21.59 25.37 10.97
CA PRO A 292 -22.00 26.44 10.04
C PRO A 292 -22.86 27.53 10.75
N PRO A 293 -22.94 28.76 10.21
CA PRO A 293 -22.36 29.20 8.94
C PRO A 293 -20.85 29.50 9.08
N TYR A 294 -20.08 29.17 8.07
CA TYR A 294 -18.62 29.41 8.04
C TYR A 294 -18.29 30.89 7.78
N LYS A 295 -18.70 31.76 8.72
CA LYS A 295 -18.50 33.21 8.69
C LYS A 295 -17.88 33.67 10.01
N ASN A 296 -16.99 34.66 9.95
CA ASN A 296 -16.32 35.24 11.12
C ASN A 296 -15.64 34.16 12.00
N LEU A 297 -14.95 33.22 11.34
CA LEU A 297 -14.33 32.09 11.98
C LEU A 297 -13.17 32.53 12.89
N SER A 298 -13.07 31.90 14.05
CA SER A 298 -11.89 32.03 14.90
C SER A 298 -10.66 31.40 14.24
N PRO A 299 -9.43 31.78 14.65
CA PRO A 299 -8.20 31.15 14.13
C PRO A 299 -8.21 29.62 14.28
N GLU A 300 -8.74 29.10 15.38
CA GLU A 300 -8.85 27.64 15.61
C GLU A 300 -9.83 26.99 14.63
N GLN A 301 -10.96 27.59 14.36
CA GLN A 301 -11.92 27.09 13.37
C GLN A 301 -11.32 27.09 11.95
N VAL A 302 -10.56 28.14 11.61
CA VAL A 302 -9.83 28.19 10.33
C VAL A 302 -8.78 27.08 10.27
N ARG A 303 -8.07 26.84 11.38
CA ARG A 303 -7.07 25.77 11.48
C ARG A 303 -7.71 24.38 11.25
N LEU A 304 -8.85 24.11 11.87
CA LEU A 304 -9.58 22.84 11.71
C LEU A 304 -10.04 22.62 10.26
N LEU A 305 -10.62 23.67 9.64
CA LEU A 305 -11.02 23.59 8.23
C LEU A 305 -9.81 23.43 7.29
N THR A 306 -8.67 24.04 7.62
CA THR A 306 -7.44 23.90 6.84
C THR A 306 -6.90 22.47 6.85
N ALA A 307 -7.05 21.77 7.98
CA ALA A 307 -6.62 20.37 8.12
C ALA A 307 -7.28 19.45 7.10
N THR A 308 -8.56 19.68 6.76
CA THR A 308 -9.28 18.87 5.75
C THR A 308 -8.76 19.04 4.32
N GLY A 309 -7.79 19.94 4.11
CA GLY A 309 -7.01 20.02 2.88
C GLY A 309 -6.35 18.67 2.50
N PHE A 310 -6.14 17.78 3.45
CA PHE A 310 -5.74 16.38 3.22
C PHE A 310 -6.66 15.65 2.22
N LEU A 311 -7.97 15.84 2.32
CA LEU A 311 -8.94 15.22 1.42
C LEU A 311 -8.96 15.85 0.01
N ARG A 312 -8.13 16.88 -0.21
CA ARG A 312 -7.98 17.59 -1.49
C ARG A 312 -6.59 17.45 -2.10
N THR A 313 -5.77 16.55 -1.57
CA THR A 313 -4.40 16.30 -2.10
C THR A 313 -4.41 15.45 -3.37
N ALA A 314 -5.42 14.60 -3.56
CA ALA A 314 -5.57 13.79 -4.75
C ALA A 314 -5.63 14.63 -6.04
N PRO A 315 -5.16 14.12 -7.21
CA PRO A 315 -5.31 14.78 -8.50
C PRO A 315 -6.77 15.14 -8.80
N ASP A 316 -7.03 16.35 -9.27
CA ASP A 316 -8.40 16.85 -9.49
C ASP A 316 -8.59 17.39 -10.91
N GLY A 317 -9.20 16.59 -11.78
CA GLY A 317 -9.56 16.96 -13.14
C GLY A 317 -10.85 17.75 -13.28
N THR A 318 -11.57 18.07 -12.19
CA THR A 318 -12.91 18.73 -12.26
C THR A 318 -12.85 20.18 -12.73
N ALA A 319 -11.69 20.83 -12.62
CA ALA A 319 -11.47 22.18 -13.17
C ALA A 319 -11.58 22.20 -14.71
N GLY A 320 -11.15 21.12 -15.39
CA GLY A 320 -11.27 21.00 -16.85
C GLY A 320 -12.66 20.59 -17.32
N ALA A 321 -13.31 19.65 -16.62
CA ALA A 321 -14.67 19.20 -16.91
C ALA A 321 -15.33 18.64 -15.65
N ASN A 322 -16.27 19.36 -15.08
CA ASN A 322 -17.01 18.93 -13.89
C ASN A 322 -18.16 17.98 -14.27
N ASN A 323 -17.81 16.76 -14.62
CA ASN A 323 -18.74 15.67 -14.95
C ASN A 323 -18.64 14.53 -13.93
N THR A 324 -19.58 13.59 -14.00
CA THR A 324 -19.65 12.43 -13.07
C THR A 324 -18.38 11.57 -13.11
N ALA A 325 -17.79 11.38 -14.29
CA ALA A 325 -16.58 10.55 -14.42
C ALA A 325 -15.40 11.17 -13.68
N ASN A 326 -15.14 12.47 -13.87
CA ASN A 326 -14.06 13.18 -13.18
C ASN A 326 -14.31 13.24 -11.67
N ARG A 327 -15.54 13.43 -11.21
CA ARG A 327 -15.88 13.39 -9.78
C ARG A 327 -15.61 12.01 -9.17
N ASN A 328 -16.01 10.93 -9.85
CA ASN A 328 -15.76 9.58 -9.40
C ASN A 328 -14.25 9.29 -9.34
N GLN A 329 -13.47 9.79 -10.31
CA GLN A 329 -12.02 9.67 -10.29
C GLN A 329 -11.41 10.37 -9.06
N VAL A 330 -11.81 11.61 -8.77
CA VAL A 330 -11.32 12.34 -7.58
C VAL A 330 -11.65 11.59 -6.29
N ILE A 331 -12.86 11.05 -6.17
CA ILE A 331 -13.26 10.25 -5.00
C ILE A 331 -12.39 9.00 -4.88
N ALA A 332 -12.18 8.27 -5.98
CA ALA A 332 -11.37 7.07 -5.99
C ALA A 332 -9.90 7.36 -5.59
N GLU A 333 -9.30 8.42 -6.14
CA GLU A 333 -7.94 8.83 -5.80
C GLU A 333 -7.85 9.32 -4.33
N THR A 334 -8.85 10.06 -3.83
CA THR A 334 -8.90 10.45 -2.42
C THR A 334 -8.96 9.23 -1.51
N LEU A 335 -9.80 8.24 -1.82
CA LEU A 335 -9.87 6.99 -1.05
C LEU A 335 -8.55 6.21 -1.11
N ASN A 336 -7.87 6.22 -2.25
CA ASN A 336 -6.55 5.60 -2.40
C ASN A 336 -5.50 6.30 -1.51
N VAL A 337 -5.46 7.63 -1.50
CA VAL A 337 -4.57 8.42 -0.63
C VAL A 337 -4.86 8.12 0.84
N VAL A 338 -6.12 8.18 1.29
CA VAL A 338 -6.53 7.87 2.67
C VAL A 338 -6.11 6.45 3.06
N SER A 339 -6.40 5.47 2.21
CA SER A 339 -6.11 4.07 2.53
C SER A 339 -4.62 3.77 2.59
N THR A 340 -3.83 4.32 1.68
CA THR A 340 -2.39 4.08 1.65
C THR A 340 -1.66 4.81 2.75
N SER A 341 -1.99 6.08 3.02
CA SER A 341 -1.28 6.90 4.00
C SER A 341 -1.67 6.60 5.45
N ILE A 342 -2.93 6.21 5.72
CA ILE A 342 -3.43 5.99 7.08
C ILE A 342 -3.52 4.50 7.42
N LEU A 343 -4.06 3.68 6.52
CA LEU A 343 -4.30 2.26 6.78
C LEU A 343 -3.19 1.34 6.26
N GLY A 344 -2.27 1.85 5.43
CA GLY A 344 -1.25 1.03 4.77
C GLY A 344 -1.84 0.01 3.77
N LEU A 345 -3.05 0.27 3.27
CA LEU A 345 -3.77 -0.61 2.36
C LEU A 345 -3.83 -0.02 0.95
N THR A 346 -3.53 -0.82 -0.06
CA THR A 346 -3.68 -0.44 -1.46
C THR A 346 -5.06 -0.85 -1.97
N VAL A 347 -6.00 0.10 -2.03
CA VAL A 347 -7.38 -0.14 -2.49
C VAL A 347 -7.60 0.22 -3.97
N GLY A 348 -6.62 0.81 -4.64
CA GLY A 348 -6.74 1.25 -6.03
C GLY A 348 -7.22 0.16 -6.99
N CYS A 349 -6.78 -1.10 -6.79
CA CYS A 349 -7.25 -2.23 -7.60
C CYS A 349 -8.72 -2.61 -7.36
N ALA A 350 -9.34 -2.12 -6.30
CA ALA A 350 -10.76 -2.38 -5.97
C ALA A 350 -11.71 -1.36 -6.64
N GLN A 351 -11.18 -0.36 -7.33
CA GLN A 351 -11.96 0.64 -8.06
C GLN A 351 -12.75 0.04 -9.24
N CYS A 352 -12.24 -1.01 -9.85
CA CYS A 352 -12.92 -1.76 -10.91
C CYS A 352 -13.74 -2.90 -10.30
#